data_a6f81802d1ba0e9fbedbd01db6949f08
#
_entry.id   a6f81802d1ba0e9fbedbd01db6949f08
#
_cell.length_a   1.000
_cell.length_b   1.000
_cell.length_c   1.000
_cell.angle_alpha   90.00
_cell.angle_beta   90.00
_cell.angle_gamma   90.00
#
_symmetry.space_group_name_H-M   'P 1'
#
loop_
_entity.id
_entity.type
_entity.pdbx_description
1 polymer ?
#
loop_
_entity_poly.entity_id
_entity_poly.type
_entity_poly.pdbx_seq_one_letter_code
_entity_poly.pdbx_strand_id
1 'polypeptide(L)'
;MFISFCFTLDCHLFSLDSTNGVTGFIAREIGRKANIPVQEFVVRSDCPCGSTIGPIISANTGIRTVDLGMPQLSMHSCREVMGIADLTYGLSIFRSFFKNFNEIDESLEG
;
A
#
# COMPACT_ATOMS: atom_id res chain seq x y z
N MET A 1 1.55 -8.52 9.69
CA MET A 1 1.68 -7.27 8.90
C MET A 1 0.35 -6.57 8.80
N PHE A 2 0.33 -5.28 9.01
CA PHE A 2 -0.87 -4.46 8.88
C PHE A 2 -0.87 -3.74 7.53
N ILE A 3 -1.98 -3.78 6.82
CA ILE A 3 -2.14 -3.02 5.58
C ILE A 3 -3.04 -1.83 5.89
N SER A 4 -2.47 -0.64 5.77
CA SER A 4 -3.20 0.61 5.87
C SER A 4 -3.53 1.12 4.47
N PHE A 5 -4.76 1.55 4.27
CA PHE A 5 -5.10 2.32 3.10
C PHE A 5 -4.90 3.80 3.41
N CYS A 6 -3.85 4.36 2.89
CA CYS A 6 -3.67 5.80 2.89
C CYS A 6 -4.25 6.38 1.60
N PHE A 7 -5.24 7.21 1.76
CA PHE A 7 -5.75 8.02 0.66
C PHE A 7 -4.98 9.34 0.68
N THR A 8 -3.97 9.46 -0.13
CA THR A 8 -3.25 10.72 -0.29
C THR A 8 -3.67 11.42 -1.57
N LEU A 9 -3.83 12.74 -1.48
CA LEU A 9 -4.13 13.62 -2.60
C LEU A 9 -3.09 13.44 -3.72
N ASP A 10 -3.56 13.13 -4.91
CA ASP A 10 -2.79 13.03 -6.15
C ASP A 10 -1.69 11.95 -6.21
N CYS A 11 -1.76 10.94 -5.36
CA CYS A 11 -0.68 10.00 -5.22
C CYS A 11 -1.07 8.59 -5.65
N HIS A 12 -0.31 8.06 -6.59
CA HIS A 12 -0.42 6.69 -7.04
C HIS A 12 0.25 5.72 -6.06
N LEU A 13 -0.50 4.88 -5.50
CA LEU A 13 -0.28 3.53 -4.98
C LEU A 13 0.73 3.24 -3.84
N PHE A 14 1.63 4.06 -3.38
CA PHE A 14 2.41 3.81 -2.14
C PHE A 14 2.82 5.10 -1.46
N SER A 15 2.34 5.31 -0.25
CA SER A 15 2.92 6.29 0.65
C SER A 15 4.04 5.63 1.47
N LEU A 16 5.18 6.28 1.57
CA LEU A 16 6.37 5.72 2.22
C LEU A 16 6.43 5.97 3.73
N ASP A 17 5.46 6.65 4.32
CA ASP A 17 5.55 7.09 5.72
C ASP A 17 5.58 5.96 6.75
N SER A 18 4.98 4.82 6.44
CA SER A 18 5.07 3.60 7.25
C SER A 18 5.64 2.40 6.52
N THR A 19 5.92 2.55 5.22
CA THR A 19 6.48 1.48 4.39
C THR A 19 8.00 1.54 4.42
N ASN A 20 8.63 0.47 4.84
CA ASN A 20 10.09 0.30 4.75
C ASN A 20 10.47 -0.66 3.61
N GLY A 21 11.77 -0.86 3.40
CA GLY A 21 12.27 -1.71 2.33
C GLY A 21 11.72 -3.15 2.39
N VAL A 22 11.57 -3.71 3.58
CA VAL A 22 11.07 -5.08 3.77
C VAL A 22 9.58 -5.16 3.49
N THR A 23 8.78 -4.28 4.08
CA THR A 23 7.32 -4.28 3.87
C THR A 23 6.95 -3.93 2.44
N GLY A 24 7.69 -3.02 1.81
CA GLY A 24 7.54 -2.69 0.41
C GLY A 24 7.87 -3.86 -0.51
N PHE A 25 8.94 -4.61 -0.21
CA PHE A 25 9.26 -5.83 -0.94
C PHE A 25 8.15 -6.88 -0.84
N ILE A 26 7.66 -7.14 0.38
CA ILE A 26 6.55 -8.09 0.61
C ILE A 26 5.32 -7.70 -0.22
N ALA A 27 4.96 -6.42 -0.20
CA ALA A 27 3.82 -5.93 -0.96
C ALA A 27 3.98 -6.12 -2.47
N ARG A 28 5.19 -5.86 -3.00
CA ARG A 28 5.49 -6.12 -4.42
C ARG A 28 5.40 -7.60 -4.78
N GLU A 29 5.93 -8.48 -3.92
CA GLU A 29 5.86 -9.92 -4.16
C GLU A 29 4.43 -10.45 -4.11
N ILE A 30 3.60 -9.93 -3.21
CA ILE A 30 2.17 -10.23 -3.16
C ILE A 30 1.49 -9.82 -4.47
N GLY A 31 1.78 -8.62 -4.96
CA GLY A 31 1.26 -8.15 -6.25
C GLY A 31 1.77 -8.99 -7.42
N ARG A 32 3.04 -9.35 -7.43
CA ARG A 32 3.64 -10.20 -8.46
C ARG A 32 2.98 -11.58 -8.51
N LYS A 33 2.75 -12.21 -7.37
CA LYS A 33 2.06 -13.52 -7.30
C LYS A 33 0.61 -13.44 -7.78
N ALA A 34 -0.04 -12.31 -7.59
CA ALA A 34 -1.39 -12.07 -8.08
C ALA A 34 -1.45 -11.55 -9.53
N ASN A 35 -0.29 -11.33 -10.17
CA ASN A 35 -0.17 -10.72 -11.49
C ASN A 35 -0.84 -9.34 -11.58
N ILE A 36 -0.62 -8.52 -10.56
CA ILE A 36 -1.17 -7.18 -10.45
C ILE A 36 -0.03 -6.16 -10.59
N PRO A 37 -0.20 -5.13 -11.44
CA PRO A 37 0.79 -4.06 -11.54
C PRO A 37 0.81 -3.25 -10.24
N VAL A 38 1.96 -3.21 -9.58
CA VAL A 38 2.21 -2.42 -8.38
C VAL A 38 3.22 -1.33 -8.71
N GLN A 39 2.90 -0.10 -8.40
CA GLN A 39 3.77 1.05 -8.64
C GLN A 39 4.18 1.69 -7.31
N GLU A 40 5.41 2.13 -7.23
CA GLU A 40 5.88 2.93 -6.11
C GLU A 40 5.62 4.41 -6.39
N PHE A 41 5.12 5.09 -5.38
CA PHE A 41 4.95 6.53 -5.42
C PHE A 41 5.96 7.21 -4.50
N VAL A 42 6.64 8.18 -5.03
CA VAL A 42 7.59 9.02 -4.29
C VAL A 42 7.06 10.44 -4.24
N VAL A 43 6.75 10.90 -3.04
CA VAL A 43 6.39 12.31 -2.81
C VAL A 43 7.65 13.17 -2.82
N ARG A 44 7.56 14.35 -3.41
CA ARG A 44 8.64 15.35 -3.25
C ARG A 44 8.82 15.67 -1.77
N SER A 45 10.07 15.77 -1.33
CA SER A 45 10.40 16.02 0.07
C SER A 45 9.91 17.36 0.61
N ASP A 46 9.57 18.31 -0.28
CA ASP A 46 9.01 19.62 0.04
C ASP A 46 7.48 19.68 0.05
N CYS A 47 6.81 18.56 -0.29
CA CYS A 47 5.36 18.47 -0.28
C CYS A 47 4.86 17.82 1.02
N PRO A 48 3.88 18.42 1.70
CA PRO A 48 3.25 17.77 2.85
C PRO A 48 2.52 16.51 2.38
N CYS A 49 2.74 15.42 3.09
CA CYS A 49 2.02 14.17 2.87
C CYS A 49 1.06 13.95 4.03
N GLY A 50 -0.20 13.65 3.71
CA GLY A 50 -1.18 13.26 4.73
C GLY A 50 -0.82 11.89 5.31
N SER A 51 -0.96 11.71 6.61
CA SER A 51 -0.81 10.41 7.25
C SER A 51 -2.13 9.93 7.81
N THR A 52 -2.31 8.61 7.79
CA THR A 52 -3.47 7.94 8.35
C THR A 52 -3.07 7.08 9.54
N ILE A 53 -3.86 6.06 9.84
CA ILE A 53 -3.62 5.18 11.00
C ILE A 53 -2.36 4.31 10.84
N GLY A 54 -1.88 4.07 9.63
CA GLY A 54 -0.71 3.22 9.38
C GLY A 54 0.53 3.64 10.16
N PRO A 55 1.01 4.88 9.98
CA PRO A 55 2.16 5.39 10.74
C PRO A 55 1.95 5.38 12.25
N ILE A 56 0.74 5.68 12.72
CA ILE A 56 0.39 5.67 14.14
C ILE A 56 0.47 4.26 14.72
N ILE A 57 -0.09 3.27 14.04
CA ILE A 57 -0.03 1.87 14.46
C ILE A 57 1.42 1.38 14.45
N SER A 58 2.16 1.65 13.38
CA SER A 58 3.55 1.25 13.28
C SER A 58 4.41 1.83 14.41
N ALA A 59 4.26 3.12 14.69
CA ALA A 59 5.02 3.79 15.73
C ALA A 59 4.66 3.31 17.15
N ASN A 60 3.38 3.06 17.40
CA ASN A 60 2.90 2.74 18.75
C ASN A 60 2.99 1.24 19.10
N THR A 61 2.97 0.36 18.11
CA THR A 61 2.92 -1.09 18.33
C THR A 61 4.12 -1.85 17.80
N GLY A 62 4.92 -1.26 16.91
CA GLY A 62 6.00 -1.95 16.22
C GLY A 62 5.53 -2.99 15.19
N ILE A 63 4.24 -3.06 14.88
CA ILE A 63 3.71 -3.95 13.85
C ILE A 63 4.24 -3.50 12.49
N ARG A 64 4.78 -4.44 11.73
CA ARG A 64 5.21 -4.16 10.35
C ARG A 64 4.01 -3.70 9.52
N THR A 65 4.13 -2.53 8.93
CA THR A 65 3.02 -1.86 8.23
C THR A 65 3.43 -1.49 6.82
N VAL A 66 2.51 -1.60 5.90
CA VAL A 66 2.63 -1.09 4.54
C VAL A 66 1.41 -0.24 4.22
N ASP A 67 1.64 0.90 3.61
CA ASP A 67 0.58 1.75 3.08
C ASP A 67 0.41 1.47 1.60
N LEU A 68 -0.79 1.14 1.21
CA LEU A 68 -1.17 1.03 -0.19
C LEU A 68 -2.45 1.81 -0.44
N GLY A 69 -2.65 2.21 -1.68
CA GLY A 69 -3.88 2.85 -2.12
C GLY A 69 -4.20 2.54 -3.56
N MET A 70 -5.43 2.75 -3.93
CA MET A 70 -5.86 2.75 -5.33
C MET A 70 -5.76 4.17 -5.87
N PRO A 71 -5.20 4.38 -7.08
CA PRO A 71 -5.05 5.71 -7.64
C PRO A 71 -6.42 6.34 -7.91
N GLN A 72 -6.55 7.59 -7.51
CA GLN A 72 -7.78 8.36 -7.70
C GLN A 72 -7.47 9.77 -8.18
N LEU A 73 -8.34 10.31 -8.99
CA LEU A 73 -8.34 11.72 -9.37
C LEU A 73 -9.29 12.49 -8.45
N SER A 74 -8.94 13.73 -8.14
CA SER A 74 -9.75 14.63 -7.32
C SER A 74 -10.18 14.05 -5.98
N MET A 75 -9.28 13.34 -5.34
CA MET A 75 -9.49 12.72 -4.03
C MET A 75 -9.92 13.76 -2.99
N HIS A 76 -10.85 13.39 -2.12
CA HIS A 76 -11.51 14.25 -1.13
C HIS A 76 -12.41 15.35 -1.73
N SER A 77 -12.66 15.28 -3.02
CA SER A 77 -13.61 16.18 -3.69
C SER A 77 -15.00 15.53 -3.76
N CYS A 78 -15.97 16.31 -4.24
CA CYS A 78 -17.31 15.78 -4.54
C CYS A 78 -17.36 14.94 -5.82
N ARG A 79 -16.25 14.84 -6.57
CA ARG A 79 -16.15 14.11 -7.85
C ARG A 79 -14.87 13.31 -7.93
N GLU A 80 -14.71 12.39 -7.04
CA GLU A 80 -13.59 11.44 -7.09
C GLU A 80 -13.79 10.46 -8.25
N VAL A 81 -12.73 10.23 -9.01
CA VAL A 81 -12.75 9.33 -10.17
C VAL A 81 -11.64 8.30 -10.03
N MET A 82 -11.99 7.05 -10.22
CA MET A 82 -11.08 5.92 -10.16
C MET A 82 -11.32 4.97 -11.32
N GLY A 83 -10.27 4.28 -11.78
CA GLY A 83 -10.41 3.22 -12.76
C GLY A 83 -11.17 2.02 -12.18
N ILE A 84 -12.12 1.47 -12.94
CA ILE A 84 -12.88 0.27 -12.48
C ILE A 84 -11.95 -0.92 -12.26
N ALA A 85 -10.92 -1.08 -13.08
CA ALA A 85 -9.93 -2.15 -12.95
C ALA A 85 -9.18 -2.07 -11.61
N ASP A 86 -8.94 -0.87 -11.09
CA ASP A 86 -8.22 -0.68 -9.83
C ASP A 86 -8.97 -1.26 -8.63
N LEU A 87 -10.29 -1.24 -8.66
CA LEU A 87 -11.11 -1.89 -7.64
C LEU A 87 -10.89 -3.42 -7.63
N THR A 88 -10.86 -4.01 -8.80
CA THR A 88 -10.56 -5.45 -8.97
C THR A 88 -9.14 -5.78 -8.52
N TYR A 89 -8.17 -4.94 -8.86
CA TYR A 89 -6.79 -5.09 -8.41
C TYR A 89 -6.66 -5.00 -6.89
N GLY A 90 -7.34 -4.05 -6.27
CA GLY A 90 -7.37 -3.93 -4.82
C GLY A 90 -7.89 -5.19 -4.13
N LEU A 91 -9.01 -5.72 -4.60
CA LEU A 91 -9.56 -6.97 -4.07
C LEU A 91 -8.61 -8.15 -4.26
N SER A 92 -7.97 -8.23 -5.41
CA SER A 92 -7.02 -9.31 -5.73
C SER A 92 -5.75 -9.23 -4.89
N ILE A 93 -5.27 -8.03 -4.58
CA ILE A 93 -4.14 -7.81 -3.67
C ILE A 93 -4.45 -8.34 -2.27
N PHE A 94 -5.62 -8.04 -1.73
CA PHE A 94 -6.02 -8.57 -0.42
C PHE A 94 -6.11 -10.09 -0.42
N ARG A 95 -6.70 -10.68 -1.43
CA ARG A 95 -6.73 -12.14 -1.56
C ARG A 95 -5.34 -12.74 -1.60
N SER A 96 -4.46 -12.16 -2.39
CA SER A 96 -3.07 -12.60 -2.49
C SER A 96 -2.33 -12.43 -1.17
N PHE A 97 -2.56 -11.35 -0.46
CA PHE A 97 -1.99 -11.13 0.85
C PHE A 97 -2.35 -12.27 1.81
N PHE A 98 -3.63 -12.52 2.01
CA PHE A 98 -4.07 -13.58 2.93
C PHE A 98 -3.63 -14.98 2.52
N LYS A 99 -3.43 -15.21 1.23
CA LYS A 99 -3.01 -16.51 0.72
C LYS A 99 -1.51 -16.73 0.78
N ASN A 100 -0.71 -15.72 0.51
CA ASN A 100 0.72 -15.89 0.23
C ASN A 100 1.63 -15.22 1.25
N PHE A 101 1.10 -14.44 2.19
CA PHE A 101 1.93 -13.66 3.11
C PHE A 101 2.90 -14.54 3.91
N ASN A 102 2.42 -15.63 4.49
CA ASN A 102 3.25 -16.50 5.33
C ASN A 102 4.43 -17.10 4.55
N GLU A 103 4.18 -17.57 3.34
CA GLU A 103 5.22 -18.13 2.47
C GLU A 103 6.30 -17.10 2.13
N ILE A 104 5.89 -15.87 1.83
CA ILE A 104 6.83 -14.79 1.51
C ILE A 104 7.62 -14.39 2.76
N ASP A 105 6.94 -14.27 3.89
CA ASP A 105 7.55 -13.86 5.16
C ASP A 105 8.60 -14.89 5.63
N GLU A 106 8.27 -16.16 5.59
CA GLU A 106 9.18 -17.26 5.89
C GLU A 106 10.41 -17.27 4.98
N SER A 107 10.24 -16.93 3.71
CA SER A 107 11.37 -16.84 2.76
C SER A 107 12.36 -15.72 3.09
N LEU A 108 11.93 -14.70 3.81
CA LEU A 108 12.78 -13.59 4.25
C LEU A 108 13.54 -13.90 5.54
N GLU A 109 12.97 -14.74 6.38
CA GLU A 109 13.60 -15.16 7.65
C GLU A 109 14.61 -16.30 7.46
N GLY A 110 14.51 -16.99 6.37
CA GLY A 110 15.42 -18.09 6.00
C GLY A 110 16.70 -17.62 5.38
#